data_00b77536e5f7401f0ea64b9475c10284
#
_entry.id   00b77536e5f7401f0ea64b9475c10284
#
_cell.length_a   1.000
_cell.length_b   1.000
_cell.length_c   1.000
_cell.angle_alpha   90.00
_cell.angle_beta   90.00
_cell.angle_gamma   90.00
#
_symmetry.space_group_name_H-M   'P 1'
#
loop_
_entity.id
_entity.type
_entity.pdbx_description
1 polymer ?
#
loop_
_entity_poly.entity_id
_entity_poly.type
_entity_poly.pdbx_seq_one_letter_code
_entity_poly.pdbx_strand_id
1 'polypeptide(L)'
;DMGYGDLGCNNPDSKIPTPNLDRLAKQGMRFTDAHASSSVCTPSRYNVLTGRYCWRSHLKRGIVWEWDALLINSDQKTVAHLLREQGYHTACLGKWHLGWNWPMKNGKHPNDYVDFGVPERAKRSELGKQIDYDSRIEGGPIDRGFNTYFGVDVPNFRPILGSRMTN
;
A
#
# COMPACT_ATOMS: atom_id res chain seq x y z
N ASP A 1 7.14 -11.91 -2.14
CA ASP A 1 8.48 -11.37 -2.40
C ASP A 1 9.25 -12.33 -3.30
N MET A 2 9.24 -12.02 -4.57
CA MET A 2 9.86 -12.85 -5.62
C MET A 2 11.25 -12.29 -5.92
N GLY A 3 12.26 -13.16 -5.95
CA GLY A 3 13.62 -12.79 -6.34
C GLY A 3 13.79 -12.75 -7.85
N TYR A 4 14.80 -12.05 -8.33
CA TYR A 4 15.10 -11.97 -9.77
C TYR A 4 15.30 -13.35 -10.43
N GLY A 5 16.00 -14.24 -9.73
CA GLY A 5 16.30 -15.60 -10.22
C GLY A 5 15.17 -16.61 -10.03
N ASP A 6 14.01 -16.22 -9.47
CA ASP A 6 12.87 -17.13 -9.32
C ASP A 6 12.07 -17.30 -10.63
N LEU A 7 12.21 -16.35 -11.56
CA LEU A 7 11.58 -16.41 -12.89
C LEU A 7 12.40 -17.25 -13.86
N GLY A 8 11.78 -18.18 -14.57
CA GLY A 8 12.43 -19.01 -15.59
C GLY A 8 13.07 -18.19 -16.71
N CYS A 9 12.43 -17.09 -17.13
CA CYS A 9 12.97 -16.19 -18.14
C CYS A 9 14.25 -15.45 -17.72
N ASN A 10 14.55 -15.36 -16.42
CA ASN A 10 15.76 -14.75 -15.89
C ASN A 10 16.82 -15.76 -15.46
N ASN A 11 16.39 -16.98 -15.11
CA ASN A 11 17.24 -18.03 -14.62
C ASN A 11 16.72 -19.39 -15.11
N PRO A 12 17.37 -20.03 -16.11
CA PRO A 12 16.93 -21.34 -16.62
C PRO A 12 17.02 -22.45 -15.58
N ASP A 13 17.79 -22.29 -14.51
CA ASP A 13 17.95 -23.24 -13.41
C ASP A 13 16.92 -23.01 -12.27
N SER A 14 15.98 -22.08 -12.46
CA SER A 14 14.91 -21.84 -11.47
C SER A 14 14.11 -23.10 -11.21
N LYS A 15 13.94 -23.42 -9.92
CA LYS A 15 13.12 -24.57 -9.48
C LYS A 15 11.64 -24.23 -9.40
N ILE A 16 11.27 -22.98 -9.61
CA ILE A 16 9.90 -22.48 -9.56
C ILE A 16 9.37 -22.38 -11.00
N PRO A 17 8.37 -23.17 -11.40
CA PRO A 17 7.80 -23.05 -12.74
C PRO A 17 6.98 -21.75 -12.87
N THR A 18 7.38 -20.89 -13.80
CA THR A 18 6.73 -19.59 -14.04
C THR A 18 6.24 -19.42 -15.49
N PRO A 19 5.50 -20.38 -16.07
CA PRO A 19 5.23 -20.41 -17.51
C PRO A 19 4.43 -19.21 -18.03
N ASN A 20 3.55 -18.65 -17.21
CA ASN A 20 2.76 -17.47 -17.60
C ASN A 20 3.59 -16.19 -17.59
N LEU A 21 4.49 -16.02 -16.61
CA LEU A 21 5.40 -14.88 -16.54
C LEU A 21 6.47 -14.96 -17.63
N ASP A 22 6.97 -16.17 -17.89
CA ASP A 22 7.93 -16.42 -18.97
C ASP A 22 7.33 -16.13 -20.35
N ARG A 23 6.05 -16.50 -20.56
CA ARG A 23 5.30 -16.13 -21.78
C ARG A 23 5.14 -14.62 -21.90
N LEU A 24 4.78 -13.93 -20.81
CA LEU A 24 4.66 -12.46 -20.80
C LEU A 24 6.00 -11.80 -21.15
N ALA A 25 7.10 -12.27 -20.57
CA ALA A 25 8.44 -11.77 -20.85
C ALA A 25 8.85 -11.96 -22.32
N LYS A 26 8.45 -13.11 -22.92
CA LYS A 26 8.72 -13.40 -24.34
C LYS A 26 7.89 -12.55 -25.29
N GLN A 27 6.66 -12.22 -24.92
CA GLN A 27 5.73 -11.42 -25.74
C GLN A 27 5.88 -9.92 -25.56
N GLY A 28 6.49 -9.48 -24.46
CA GLY A 28 6.62 -8.09 -24.09
C GLY A 28 8.07 -7.60 -24.06
N MET A 29 8.35 -6.71 -23.12
CA MET A 29 9.67 -6.14 -22.91
C MET A 29 10.18 -6.55 -21.52
N ARG A 30 11.40 -7.06 -21.46
CA ARG A 30 12.10 -7.37 -20.21
C ARG A 30 13.17 -6.31 -19.97
N PHE A 31 13.06 -5.62 -18.86
CA PHE A 31 14.07 -4.67 -18.42
C PHE A 31 15.21 -5.42 -17.72
N THR A 32 16.42 -5.24 -18.20
CA THR A 32 17.63 -5.91 -17.66
C THR A 32 18.30 -5.13 -16.54
N ASP A 33 17.93 -3.86 -16.36
CA ASP A 33 18.48 -2.96 -15.34
C ASP A 33 17.33 -2.11 -14.74
N ALA A 34 16.43 -2.77 -14.01
CA ALA A 34 15.31 -2.14 -13.32
C ALA A 34 15.45 -2.34 -11.81
N HIS A 35 15.33 -1.24 -11.06
CA HIS A 35 15.54 -1.22 -9.62
C HIS A 35 14.25 -0.89 -8.87
N ALA A 36 13.91 -1.70 -7.88
CA ALA A 36 12.89 -1.35 -6.90
C ALA A 36 13.41 -0.18 -6.04
N SER A 37 12.51 0.73 -5.67
CA SER A 37 12.87 1.88 -4.82
C SER A 37 13.20 1.49 -3.38
N SER A 38 12.82 0.29 -2.97
CA SER A 38 13.08 -0.27 -1.65
C SER A 38 12.88 -1.78 -1.67
N SER A 39 13.50 -2.47 -0.71
CA SER A 39 13.31 -3.91 -0.46
C SER A 39 12.12 -4.23 0.44
N VAL A 40 11.38 -3.21 0.93
CA VAL A 40 10.24 -3.39 1.83
C VAL A 40 8.96 -2.74 1.28
N CYS A 41 7.83 -3.18 1.81
CA CYS A 41 6.49 -2.98 1.25
C CYS A 41 6.03 -1.51 1.19
N THR A 42 5.94 -0.80 2.30
CA THR A 42 5.43 0.58 2.31
C THR A 42 6.17 1.50 1.36
N PRO A 43 7.52 1.64 1.41
CA PRO A 43 8.21 2.55 0.50
C PRO A 43 8.11 2.13 -0.97
N SER A 44 8.08 0.84 -1.28
CA SER A 44 7.88 0.37 -2.66
C SER A 44 6.49 0.70 -3.17
N ARG A 45 5.44 0.48 -2.34
CA ARG A 45 4.05 0.81 -2.68
C ARG A 45 3.84 2.31 -2.88
N TYR A 46 4.42 3.11 -1.98
CA TYR A 46 4.40 4.56 -2.10
C TYR A 46 5.01 5.03 -3.43
N ASN A 47 6.19 4.49 -3.79
CA ASN A 47 6.86 4.84 -5.04
C ASN A 47 6.02 4.43 -6.27
N VAL A 48 5.51 3.20 -6.31
CA VAL A 48 4.68 2.71 -7.44
C VAL A 48 3.46 3.59 -7.67
N LEU A 49 2.79 4.02 -6.59
CA LEU A 49 1.58 4.83 -6.71
C LEU A 49 1.85 6.31 -7.02
N THR A 50 2.95 6.86 -6.49
CA THR A 50 3.16 8.31 -6.49
C THR A 50 4.30 8.78 -7.41
N GLY A 51 5.12 7.85 -7.92
CA GLY A 51 6.35 8.16 -8.66
C GLY A 51 7.43 8.84 -7.81
N ARG A 52 7.34 8.80 -6.48
CA ARG A 52 8.26 9.48 -5.56
C ARG A 52 8.90 8.51 -4.60
N TYR A 53 10.15 8.76 -4.25
CA TYR A 53 10.80 8.02 -3.17
C TYR A 53 10.15 8.30 -1.82
N CYS A 54 9.90 7.25 -1.04
CA CYS A 54 9.19 7.33 0.24
C CYS A 54 9.92 8.21 1.28
N TRP A 55 11.25 8.23 1.28
CA TRP A 55 12.06 9.07 2.15
C TRP A 55 11.85 10.59 1.93
N ARG A 56 11.20 10.99 0.82
CA ARG A 56 10.76 12.37 0.57
C ARG A 56 9.45 12.73 1.29
N SER A 57 8.75 11.74 1.84
CA SER A 57 7.60 11.93 2.72
C SER A 57 8.03 12.10 4.19
N HIS A 58 7.08 12.09 5.10
CA HIS A 58 7.38 12.07 6.54
C HIS A 58 7.91 10.71 7.03
N LEU A 59 7.70 9.61 6.29
CA LEU A 59 8.30 8.31 6.59
C LEU A 59 9.74 8.22 6.05
N LYS A 60 10.72 8.55 6.87
CA LYS A 60 12.13 8.57 6.47
C LYS A 60 12.76 7.18 6.44
N ARG A 61 12.24 6.23 7.21
CA ARG A 61 12.66 4.83 7.31
C ARG A 61 11.56 3.95 7.87
N GLY A 62 11.65 2.63 7.68
CA GLY A 62 10.67 1.67 8.18
C GLY A 62 9.43 1.55 7.29
N ILE A 63 8.33 1.21 7.89
CA ILE A 63 7.05 0.95 7.24
C ILE A 63 5.92 1.61 8.03
N VAL A 64 4.77 1.75 7.39
CA VAL A 64 3.50 2.07 8.08
C VAL A 64 3.07 0.87 8.93
N TRP A 65 2.63 1.14 10.14
CA TRP A 65 2.07 0.14 11.05
C TRP A 65 0.56 0.31 11.17
N GLU A 66 -0.07 -0.58 11.95
CA GLU A 66 -1.52 -0.54 12.15
C GLU A 66 -1.94 0.80 12.74
N TRP A 67 -3.01 1.34 12.20
CA TRP A 67 -3.60 2.63 12.57
C TRP A 67 -2.69 3.84 12.42
N ASP A 68 -1.55 3.69 11.74
CA ASP A 68 -0.80 4.87 11.32
C ASP A 68 -1.65 5.76 10.41
N ALA A 69 -1.40 7.05 10.52
CA ALA A 69 -2.01 8.05 9.68
C ALA A 69 -1.63 7.85 8.20
N LEU A 70 -2.37 8.49 7.31
CA LEU A 70 -2.13 8.43 5.87
C LEU A 70 -0.73 8.93 5.49
N LEU A 71 -0.01 8.15 4.70
CA LEU A 71 1.32 8.49 4.20
C LEU A 71 1.29 9.36 2.93
N ILE A 72 0.29 9.16 2.07
CA ILE A 72 0.12 9.94 0.83
C ILE A 72 -0.70 11.18 1.16
N ASN A 73 -0.10 12.36 1.04
CA ASN A 73 -0.81 13.62 1.28
C ASN A 73 -2.06 13.76 0.41
N SER A 74 -3.06 14.48 0.91
CA SER A 74 -4.35 14.63 0.24
C SER A 74 -4.27 15.32 -1.13
N ASP A 75 -3.32 16.22 -1.30
CA ASP A 75 -3.03 16.96 -2.53
C ASP A 75 -2.18 16.18 -3.55
N GLN A 76 -1.64 15.03 -3.13
CA GLN A 76 -0.74 14.24 -3.95
C GLN A 76 -1.51 13.30 -4.88
N LYS A 77 -1.37 13.52 -6.19
CA LYS A 77 -1.91 12.61 -7.20
C LYS A 77 -1.16 11.28 -7.19
N THR A 78 -1.89 10.21 -7.46
CA THR A 78 -1.37 8.86 -7.70
C THR A 78 -1.55 8.47 -9.16
N VAL A 79 -0.93 7.39 -9.60
CA VAL A 79 -1.14 6.81 -10.93
C VAL A 79 -2.63 6.50 -11.19
N ALA A 80 -3.38 6.11 -10.15
CA ALA A 80 -4.81 5.84 -10.26
C ALA A 80 -5.62 7.11 -10.61
N HIS A 81 -5.27 8.27 -10.07
CA HIS A 81 -5.87 9.55 -10.46
C HIS A 81 -5.61 9.84 -11.94
N LEU A 82 -4.36 9.68 -12.39
CA LEU A 82 -3.99 9.96 -13.79
C LEU A 82 -4.74 9.04 -14.75
N LEU A 83 -4.83 7.76 -14.43
CA LEU A 83 -5.56 6.80 -15.27
C LEU A 83 -7.06 7.10 -15.30
N ARG A 84 -7.65 7.42 -14.14
CA ARG A 84 -9.06 7.79 -14.06
C ARG A 84 -9.38 9.06 -14.86
N GLU A 85 -8.49 10.05 -14.85
CA GLU A 85 -8.61 11.27 -15.68
C GLU A 85 -8.59 10.96 -17.19
N GLN A 86 -8.02 9.82 -17.58
CA GLN A 86 -8.02 9.30 -18.96
C GLN A 86 -9.17 8.32 -19.25
N GLY A 87 -10.16 8.22 -18.35
CA GLY A 87 -11.35 7.37 -18.54
C GLY A 87 -11.18 5.90 -18.15
N TYR A 88 -10.06 5.51 -17.54
CA TYR A 88 -9.90 4.15 -17.04
C TYR A 88 -10.72 3.93 -15.77
N HIS A 89 -11.34 2.75 -15.66
CA HIS A 89 -11.84 2.26 -14.40
C HIS A 89 -10.70 1.63 -13.60
N THR A 90 -10.43 2.15 -12.40
CA THR A 90 -9.29 1.77 -11.59
C THR A 90 -9.71 0.94 -10.37
N ALA A 91 -9.03 -0.16 -10.12
CA ALA A 91 -9.28 -1.02 -8.97
C ALA A 91 -8.00 -1.30 -8.19
N CYS A 92 -8.08 -1.24 -6.85
CA CYS A 92 -7.03 -1.67 -5.96
C CYS A 92 -7.47 -2.96 -5.27
N LEU A 93 -6.74 -4.05 -5.49
CA LEU A 93 -7.02 -5.35 -4.90
C LEU A 93 -5.85 -5.80 -4.02
N GLY A 94 -6.17 -6.24 -2.81
CA GLY A 94 -5.19 -6.77 -1.87
C GLY A 94 -4.69 -5.74 -0.85
N LYS A 95 -3.42 -5.83 -0.52
CA LYS A 95 -2.78 -5.04 0.54
C LYS A 95 -2.61 -3.57 0.17
N TRP A 96 -3.10 -2.65 1.04
CA TRP A 96 -2.86 -1.20 0.92
C TRP A 96 -1.52 -0.75 1.52
N HIS A 97 -1.41 -0.79 2.83
CA HIS A 97 -0.20 -0.54 3.63
C HIS A 97 0.41 0.87 3.49
N LEU A 98 -0.43 1.87 3.35
CA LEU A 98 -0.03 3.28 3.22
C LEU A 98 -0.75 4.21 4.21
N GLY A 99 -1.37 3.62 5.25
CA GLY A 99 -2.11 4.35 6.27
C GLY A 99 -3.46 4.87 5.79
N TRP A 100 -4.20 5.46 6.72
CA TRP A 100 -5.56 5.98 6.53
C TRP A 100 -5.79 7.21 7.40
N ASN A 101 -6.83 7.96 7.09
CA ASN A 101 -7.37 8.97 8.00
C ASN A 101 -8.34 8.28 8.96
N TRP A 102 -7.78 7.74 10.04
CA TRP A 102 -8.55 6.99 11.02
C TRP A 102 -9.47 7.92 11.82
N PRO A 103 -10.80 7.70 11.82
CA PRO A 103 -11.71 8.44 12.68
C PRO A 103 -11.49 8.04 14.14
N MET A 104 -11.36 9.02 15.02
CA MET A 104 -11.07 8.80 16.43
C MET A 104 -12.28 9.17 17.29
N LYS A 105 -12.68 8.29 18.21
CA LYS A 105 -13.81 8.50 19.14
C LYS A 105 -13.70 9.77 19.98
N ASN A 106 -12.51 10.22 20.25
CA ASN A 106 -12.21 11.36 21.12
C ASN A 106 -11.63 12.58 20.37
N GLY A 107 -11.67 12.57 19.05
CA GLY A 107 -11.19 13.68 18.21
C GLY A 107 -9.68 13.92 18.20
N LYS A 108 -8.89 13.04 18.84
CA LYS A 108 -7.42 13.11 18.79
C LYS A 108 -6.90 12.58 17.47
N HIS A 109 -5.60 12.77 17.21
CA HIS A 109 -4.91 12.19 16.06
C HIS A 109 -4.21 10.88 16.46
N PRO A 110 -4.10 9.87 15.56
CA PRO A 110 -3.36 8.64 15.86
C PRO A 110 -1.95 8.88 16.40
N ASN A 111 -1.23 9.87 15.90
CA ASN A 111 0.12 10.22 16.34
C ASN A 111 0.20 10.79 17.78
N ASP A 112 -0.94 11.10 18.41
CA ASP A 112 -0.99 11.48 19.84
C ASP A 112 -0.81 10.27 20.77
N TYR A 113 -0.91 9.05 20.21
CA TYR A 113 -0.76 7.78 20.96
C TYR A 113 0.55 7.07 20.68
N VAL A 114 1.00 7.10 19.43
CA VAL A 114 2.23 6.45 18.99
C VAL A 114 2.83 7.22 17.83
N ASP A 115 4.15 7.32 17.81
CA ASP A 115 4.85 7.97 16.72
C ASP A 115 4.66 7.20 15.42
N PHE A 116 4.50 7.94 14.33
CA PHE A 116 4.32 7.37 12.99
C PHE A 116 5.47 6.44 12.60
N GLY A 117 5.13 5.24 12.12
CA GLY A 117 6.11 4.24 11.69
C GLY A 117 6.84 3.51 12.82
N VAL A 118 6.43 3.69 14.10
CA VAL A 118 7.04 3.04 15.25
C VAL A 118 6.22 1.83 15.72
N PRO A 119 6.81 0.62 15.87
CA PRO A 119 6.08 -0.62 16.17
C PRO A 119 5.81 -0.82 17.66
N GLU A 120 5.32 0.19 18.37
CA GLU A 120 5.02 0.09 19.80
C GLU A 120 3.71 -0.66 20.07
N ARG A 121 3.76 -1.98 20.08
CA ARG A 121 2.59 -2.87 20.11
C ARG A 121 1.57 -2.53 21.22
N ALA A 122 2.03 -2.21 22.41
CA ALA A 122 1.14 -1.88 23.54
C ALA A 122 0.37 -0.57 23.25
N LYS A 123 1.06 0.49 22.84
CA LYS A 123 0.44 1.77 22.49
C LYS A 123 -0.49 1.62 21.28
N ARG A 124 -0.11 0.82 20.28
CA ARG A 124 -0.98 0.54 19.12
C ARG A 124 -2.23 -0.21 19.51
N SER A 125 -2.16 -1.15 20.46
CA SER A 125 -3.35 -1.81 20.98
C SER A 125 -4.32 -0.82 21.66
N GLU A 126 -3.82 0.14 22.41
CA GLU A 126 -4.64 1.21 22.99
C GLU A 126 -5.19 2.17 21.94
N LEU A 127 -4.38 2.54 20.95
CA LEU A 127 -4.82 3.35 19.81
C LEU A 127 -6.00 2.68 19.08
N GLY A 128 -5.90 1.37 18.79
CA GLY A 128 -6.94 0.62 18.12
C GLY A 128 -8.30 0.64 18.81
N LYS A 129 -8.32 0.75 20.15
CA LYS A 129 -9.58 0.89 20.93
C LYS A 129 -10.23 2.25 20.75
N GLN A 130 -9.46 3.27 20.38
CA GLN A 130 -9.91 4.64 20.18
C GLN A 130 -10.40 4.89 18.75
N ILE A 131 -10.16 3.98 17.82
CA ILE A 131 -10.70 4.10 16.45
C ILE A 131 -12.21 3.94 16.47
N ASP A 132 -12.90 4.82 15.79
CA ASP A 132 -14.34 4.73 15.53
C ASP A 132 -14.56 3.91 14.24
N TYR A 133 -14.81 2.63 14.41
CA TYR A 133 -15.03 1.72 13.28
C TYR A 133 -16.45 1.82 12.69
N ASP A 134 -17.36 2.57 13.30
CA ASP A 134 -18.69 2.82 12.77
C ASP A 134 -18.72 4.02 11.82
N SER A 135 -17.71 4.88 11.89
CA SER A 135 -17.50 5.99 10.97
C SER A 135 -16.76 5.58 9.71
N ARG A 136 -17.00 6.32 8.62
CA ARG A 136 -16.26 6.13 7.37
C ARG A 136 -14.76 6.38 7.59
N ILE A 137 -13.93 5.42 7.18
CA ILE A 137 -12.47 5.57 7.15
C ILE A 137 -12.08 6.19 5.81
N GLU A 138 -11.40 7.34 5.85
CA GLU A 138 -11.00 8.11 4.69
C GLU A 138 -9.51 7.97 4.39
N GLY A 139 -9.07 8.58 3.28
CA GLY A 139 -7.66 8.61 2.87
C GLY A 139 -7.13 7.31 2.24
N GLY A 140 -7.97 6.28 2.15
CA GLY A 140 -7.62 5.01 1.55
C GLY A 140 -7.59 5.01 0.02
N PRO A 141 -7.57 3.82 -0.60
CA PRO A 141 -7.46 3.69 -2.06
C PRO A 141 -8.49 4.48 -2.86
N ILE A 142 -9.74 4.52 -2.40
CA ILE A 142 -10.82 5.26 -3.08
C ILE A 142 -10.49 6.75 -3.13
N ASP A 143 -10.07 7.32 -2.02
CA ASP A 143 -9.71 8.75 -1.92
C ASP A 143 -8.34 9.04 -2.57
N ARG A 144 -7.63 7.98 -3.00
CA ARG A 144 -6.35 8.05 -3.72
C ARG A 144 -6.48 7.65 -5.19
N GLY A 145 -7.68 7.79 -5.77
CA GLY A 145 -7.92 7.72 -7.21
C GLY A 145 -8.48 6.40 -7.71
N PHE A 146 -8.63 5.38 -6.88
CA PHE A 146 -9.26 4.12 -7.30
C PHE A 146 -10.79 4.21 -7.25
N ASN A 147 -11.46 3.62 -8.24
CA ASN A 147 -12.92 3.50 -8.26
C ASN A 147 -13.40 2.38 -7.34
N THR A 148 -12.58 1.34 -7.16
CA THR A 148 -12.94 0.16 -6.37
C THR A 148 -11.76 -0.27 -5.51
N TYR A 149 -12.05 -0.66 -4.26
CA TYR A 149 -11.08 -1.28 -3.37
C TYR A 149 -11.65 -2.54 -2.73
N PHE A 150 -10.84 -3.60 -2.70
CA PHE A 150 -11.10 -4.80 -1.93
C PHE A 150 -9.78 -5.36 -1.40
N GLY A 151 -9.58 -5.35 -0.08
CA GLY A 151 -8.30 -5.79 0.45
C GLY A 151 -8.13 -5.60 1.95
N VAL A 152 -6.87 -5.59 2.36
CA VAL A 152 -6.44 -5.44 3.76
C VAL A 152 -5.44 -4.29 3.87
N ASP A 153 -5.40 -3.64 5.03
CA ASP A 153 -4.43 -2.57 5.27
C ASP A 153 -3.02 -3.16 5.47
N VAL A 154 -2.77 -3.78 6.59
CA VAL A 154 -1.45 -4.33 6.95
C VAL A 154 -1.55 -5.86 7.04
N PRO A 155 -0.64 -6.64 6.43
CA PRO A 155 -0.63 -8.10 6.58
C PRO A 155 -0.24 -8.45 8.01
N ASN A 156 -0.80 -9.53 8.53
CA ASN A 156 -0.59 -10.10 9.86
C ASN A 156 -1.45 -9.56 10.99
N PHE A 157 -2.41 -8.69 10.72
CA PHE A 157 -3.40 -8.28 11.69
C PHE A 157 -4.80 -8.68 11.23
N ARG A 158 -5.68 -8.95 12.21
CA ARG A 158 -7.03 -9.45 11.98
C ARG A 158 -7.68 -8.70 10.82
N PRO A 159 -8.31 -9.41 9.88
CA PRO A 159 -8.94 -8.76 8.75
C PRO A 159 -9.92 -7.71 9.30
N ILE A 160 -9.71 -6.46 8.94
CA ILE A 160 -10.80 -5.53 8.84
C ILE A 160 -11.63 -6.13 7.72
N LEU A 161 -12.75 -6.77 8.08
CA LEU A 161 -13.67 -7.41 7.14
C LEU A 161 -13.87 -6.47 5.97
N GLY A 162 -13.61 -6.98 4.78
CA GLY A 162 -13.51 -6.21 3.56
C GLY A 162 -14.67 -5.24 3.40
N SER A 163 -14.40 -3.98 3.63
CA SER A 163 -15.33 -2.94 3.25
C SER A 163 -15.25 -2.80 1.73
N ARG A 164 -16.26 -3.35 1.06
CA ARG A 164 -16.51 -3.01 -0.34
C ARG A 164 -16.93 -1.55 -0.35
N MET A 165 -15.96 -0.66 -0.54
CA MET A 165 -16.27 0.75 -0.77
C MET A 165 -16.50 0.92 -2.28
N THR A 166 -17.73 1.18 -2.65
CA THR A 166 -18.13 1.67 -3.98
C THR A 166 -18.60 3.10 -3.77
N ASN A 167 -18.19 4.00 -4.67
CA ASN A 167 -18.84 5.30 -4.81
C ASN A 167 -20.20 5.10 -5.49
#